data_eaf1d4cbd099ad679e8ab13179fe4dd3
#
_entry.id   eaf1d4cbd099ad679e8ab13179fe4dd3
#
_cell.length_a   1.000
_cell.length_b   1.000
_cell.length_c   1.000
_cell.angle_alpha   90.00
_cell.angle_beta   90.00
_cell.angle_gamma   90.00
#
_symmetry.space_group_name_H-M   'P 1'
#
loop_
_entity.id
_entity.type
_entity.pdbx_description
1 polymer ?
#
loop_
_entity_poly.entity_id
_entity_poly.type
_entity_poly.pdbx_seq_one_letter_code
_entity_poly.pdbx_strand_id
1 'polypeptide(L)'
;MNYSNKDLLKVKFSVQNINIWGQANQVQTVDPTGGMSIYEAYADLKLSENLRTRVGRQMIALDDDRIFGSLDWHPAGRSHDALAVEWNKNNTSVITYAAFNQNYKNNNLNVNNPIGQFFTPTDAQPYQHLQLIHFKHQLSKTSYFSILLNNLGYRNDLLPDAKTHNLQTLGMNYFGKKNAWNGHFSSYYQMGKNAQGTKKSAYLLSGSLGYQVAKPLNISIGADYLSGDDTNKTDNISNSFDPLYGTHHKFYGFMDYFYVGNAHKNVGLLDTHVKLSAKVSPSLNLGLNTHLFYSGANIYNNDKKLSSYLGNEWDFTFGYNVMPNVSIVGGYSFFLNTESLRYLKNKSTANPYQDWFWVSLNVNPQILKTKF
;
A
#
# COMPACT_ATOMS: atom_id res chain seq x y z
N MET A 1 -23.50 -0.14 -4.89
CA MET A 1 -24.42 0.32 -5.95
C MET A 1 -23.63 1.09 -6.98
N ASN A 2 -23.83 0.78 -8.24
CA ASN A 2 -23.26 1.53 -9.34
C ASN A 2 -24.40 2.01 -10.26
N TYR A 3 -24.45 3.29 -10.54
CA TYR A 3 -25.42 3.89 -11.48
C TYR A 3 -24.64 4.51 -12.64
N SER A 4 -25.15 4.40 -13.85
CA SER A 4 -24.56 5.01 -15.04
C SER A 4 -25.65 5.52 -15.98
N ASN A 5 -25.60 6.81 -16.30
CA ASN A 5 -26.44 7.41 -17.33
C ASN A 5 -25.57 7.67 -18.57
N LYS A 6 -25.67 6.77 -19.55
CA LYS A 6 -24.79 6.73 -20.72
C LYS A 6 -23.32 6.82 -20.26
N ASP A 7 -22.50 7.64 -20.91
CA ASP A 7 -21.11 7.89 -20.48
C ASP A 7 -20.97 9.27 -19.78
N LEU A 8 -22.07 9.98 -19.54
CA LEU A 8 -22.05 11.34 -18.99
C LEU A 8 -21.87 11.37 -17.48
N LEU A 9 -22.57 10.47 -16.78
CA LEU A 9 -22.58 10.41 -15.31
C LEU A 9 -22.45 8.98 -14.85
N LYS A 10 -21.51 8.73 -13.93
CA LYS A 10 -21.43 7.49 -13.15
C LYS A 10 -21.48 7.85 -11.68
N VAL A 11 -22.27 7.12 -10.91
CA VAL A 11 -22.32 7.27 -9.45
C VAL A 11 -21.98 5.92 -8.84
N LYS A 12 -21.05 5.91 -7.89
CA LYS A 12 -20.70 4.72 -7.10
C LYS A 12 -21.01 4.97 -5.63
N PHE A 13 -21.64 3.99 -5.02
CA PHE A 13 -21.84 3.94 -3.58
C PHE A 13 -21.53 2.53 -3.08
N SER A 14 -20.58 2.41 -2.18
CA SER A 14 -20.21 1.16 -1.53
C SER A 14 -19.98 1.38 -0.04
N VAL A 15 -20.42 0.42 0.74
CA VAL A 15 -20.22 0.36 2.18
C VAL A 15 -19.35 -0.83 2.51
N GLN A 16 -18.64 -0.74 3.61
CA GLN A 16 -17.89 -1.85 4.19
C GLN A 16 -18.30 -2.03 5.66
N ASN A 17 -18.34 -3.27 6.08
CA ASN A 17 -18.48 -3.65 7.47
C ASN A 17 -17.40 -4.68 7.81
N ILE A 18 -16.64 -4.41 8.88
CA ILE A 18 -15.52 -5.25 9.31
C ILE A 18 -15.82 -5.73 10.71
N ASN A 19 -15.83 -7.05 10.89
CA ASN A 19 -16.09 -7.67 12.17
C ASN A 19 -15.08 -8.80 12.44
N ILE A 20 -14.74 -8.98 13.69
CA ILE A 20 -13.98 -10.14 14.18
C ILE A 20 -14.98 -11.05 14.88
N TRP A 21 -15.02 -12.34 14.51
CA TRP A 21 -15.92 -13.30 15.14
C TRP A 21 -15.61 -13.44 16.62
N GLY A 22 -16.66 -13.34 17.44
CA GLY A 22 -16.57 -13.40 18.89
C GLY A 22 -16.36 -12.04 19.59
N GLN A 23 -16.20 -10.94 18.85
CA GLN A 23 -16.14 -9.60 19.46
C GLN A 23 -17.52 -9.03 19.83
N ALA A 24 -18.54 -9.36 19.06
CA ALA A 24 -19.90 -8.89 19.33
C ALA A 24 -20.60 -9.79 20.34
N ASN A 25 -21.33 -9.19 21.30
CA ASN A 25 -22.22 -9.93 22.21
C ASN A 25 -23.39 -10.53 21.44
N GLN A 26 -23.87 -11.71 21.87
CA GLN A 26 -25.04 -12.38 21.25
C GLN A 26 -26.29 -11.53 21.29
N VAL A 27 -26.50 -10.82 22.40
CA VAL A 27 -27.59 -9.86 22.57
C VAL A 27 -26.96 -8.47 22.59
N GLN A 28 -27.04 -7.77 21.48
CA GLN A 28 -26.35 -6.51 21.27
C GLN A 28 -27.38 -5.41 21.02
N THR A 29 -27.39 -4.40 21.88
CA THR A 29 -28.24 -3.22 21.72
C THR A 29 -27.48 -2.10 20.99
N VAL A 30 -26.15 -2.07 21.10
CA VAL A 30 -25.24 -1.14 20.42
C VAL A 30 -23.95 -1.89 20.10
N ASP A 31 -23.46 -1.79 18.87
CA ASP A 31 -22.15 -2.33 18.49
C ASP A 31 -21.05 -1.32 18.81
N PRO A 32 -20.25 -1.52 19.88
CA PRO A 32 -19.18 -0.61 20.24
C PRO A 32 -17.93 -0.79 19.39
N THR A 33 -17.82 -1.87 18.60
CA THR A 33 -16.60 -2.31 17.94
C THR A 33 -16.68 -2.33 16.43
N GLY A 34 -17.88 -2.37 15.86
CA GLY A 34 -18.09 -2.49 14.43
C GLY A 34 -19.10 -1.49 13.94
N GLY A 35 -18.86 -0.90 12.85
CA GLY A 35 -19.77 0.01 12.19
C GLY A 35 -19.73 -0.16 10.69
N MET A 36 -20.86 0.00 10.07
CA MET A 36 -20.92 0.17 8.65
C MET A 36 -20.29 1.51 8.32
N SER A 37 -19.28 1.51 7.47
CA SER A 37 -18.64 2.72 6.96
C SER A 37 -18.80 2.84 5.45
N ILE A 38 -18.81 4.08 4.97
CA ILE A 38 -18.84 4.35 3.53
C ILE A 38 -17.40 4.12 3.01
N TYR A 39 -17.26 3.12 2.14
CA TYR A 39 -16.00 2.86 1.47
C TYR A 39 -15.83 3.80 0.27
N GLU A 40 -16.84 3.90 -0.62
CA GLU A 40 -16.84 4.85 -1.72
C GLU A 40 -18.21 5.49 -1.88
N ALA A 41 -18.23 6.81 -2.13
CA ALA A 41 -19.42 7.58 -2.45
C ALA A 41 -19.00 8.75 -3.34
N TYR A 42 -19.11 8.58 -4.66
CA TYR A 42 -18.68 9.60 -5.59
C TYR A 42 -19.56 9.69 -6.85
N ALA A 43 -19.52 10.87 -7.47
CA ALA A 43 -20.03 11.11 -8.82
C ALA A 43 -18.85 11.33 -9.77
N ASP A 44 -18.88 10.69 -10.94
CA ASP A 44 -17.90 10.82 -12.03
C ASP A 44 -18.63 11.39 -13.24
N LEU A 45 -18.21 12.58 -13.67
CA LEU A 45 -18.86 13.38 -14.71
C LEU A 45 -17.93 13.52 -15.92
N LYS A 46 -18.43 13.24 -17.10
CA LYS A 46 -17.76 13.53 -18.37
C LYS A 46 -18.04 14.97 -18.75
N LEU A 47 -17.02 15.81 -18.76
CA LEU A 47 -17.11 17.23 -19.11
C LEU A 47 -16.90 17.46 -20.62
N SER A 48 -16.05 16.63 -21.25
CA SER A 48 -15.82 16.62 -22.69
C SER A 48 -15.34 15.22 -23.13
N GLU A 49 -14.99 15.07 -24.42
CA GLU A 49 -14.46 13.79 -24.92
C GLU A 49 -13.20 13.33 -24.18
N ASN A 50 -12.37 14.28 -23.77
CA ASN A 50 -11.07 14.01 -23.16
C ASN A 50 -11.00 14.36 -21.66
N LEU A 51 -12.06 14.94 -21.08
CA LEU A 51 -12.02 15.47 -19.72
C LEU A 51 -13.15 14.89 -18.88
N ARG A 52 -12.76 14.33 -17.73
CA ARG A 52 -13.68 13.85 -16.68
C ARG A 52 -13.33 14.49 -15.35
N THR A 53 -14.31 14.57 -14.46
CA THR A 53 -14.11 14.94 -13.07
C THR A 53 -14.84 13.97 -12.17
N ARG A 54 -14.21 13.63 -11.04
CA ARG A 54 -14.81 12.79 -10.02
C ARG A 54 -14.75 13.52 -8.68
N VAL A 55 -15.86 13.57 -7.98
CA VAL A 55 -15.97 14.24 -6.69
C VAL A 55 -16.61 13.31 -5.68
N GLY A 56 -16.05 13.26 -4.49
CA GLY A 56 -16.53 12.47 -3.37
C GLY A 56 -15.49 11.48 -2.84
N ARG A 57 -15.96 10.57 -1.96
CA ARG A 57 -15.12 9.55 -1.33
C ARG A 57 -14.76 8.47 -2.33
N GLN A 58 -13.47 8.32 -2.60
CA GLN A 58 -12.97 7.47 -3.67
C GLN A 58 -11.62 6.83 -3.32
N MET A 59 -11.37 5.68 -3.88
CA MET A 59 -10.07 5.03 -3.86
C MET A 59 -9.08 5.77 -4.75
N ILE A 60 -7.84 5.93 -4.30
CA ILE A 60 -6.71 6.35 -5.12
C ILE A 60 -5.72 5.21 -5.17
N ALA A 61 -5.57 4.59 -6.34
CA ALA A 61 -4.62 3.51 -6.60
C ALA A 61 -3.88 3.82 -7.90
N LEU A 62 -2.56 3.92 -7.85
CA LEU A 62 -1.72 4.37 -8.95
C LEU A 62 -0.55 3.42 -9.16
N ASP A 63 -0.23 3.18 -10.42
CA ASP A 63 0.87 2.32 -10.88
C ASP A 63 0.79 0.91 -10.28
N ASP A 64 1.73 0.54 -9.41
CA ASP A 64 1.80 -0.75 -8.72
C ASP A 64 1.28 -0.71 -7.27
N ASP A 65 0.60 0.36 -6.86
CA ASP A 65 0.10 0.61 -5.49
C ASP A 65 1.20 0.89 -4.45
N ARG A 66 2.39 1.24 -4.88
CA ARG A 66 3.57 1.39 -4.00
C ARG A 66 3.49 2.63 -3.10
N ILE A 67 2.89 3.71 -3.59
CA ILE A 67 2.73 5.00 -2.88
C ILE A 67 1.26 5.31 -2.58
N PHE A 68 0.37 4.99 -3.51
CA PHE A 68 -1.09 5.07 -3.34
C PHE A 68 -1.71 3.75 -3.77
N GLY A 69 -2.38 3.07 -2.86
CA GLY A 69 -3.02 1.78 -3.07
C GLY A 69 -4.36 1.65 -2.35
N SER A 70 -5.21 0.77 -2.85
CA SER A 70 -6.57 0.54 -2.38
C SER A 70 -6.65 -0.16 -1.03
N LEU A 71 -5.67 -0.97 -0.67
CA LEU A 71 -5.70 -1.94 0.43
C LEU A 71 -6.80 -3.01 0.31
N ASP A 72 -7.22 -3.39 -0.89
CA ASP A 72 -8.33 -4.34 -1.10
C ASP A 72 -8.05 -5.76 -0.55
N TRP A 73 -6.80 -6.09 -0.26
CA TRP A 73 -6.40 -7.32 0.42
C TRP A 73 -6.72 -7.30 1.93
N HIS A 74 -6.76 -6.11 2.52
CA HIS A 74 -7.02 -5.89 3.94
C HIS A 74 -8.54 -5.84 4.20
N PRO A 75 -9.05 -6.26 5.36
CA PRO A 75 -10.46 -6.15 5.70
C PRO A 75 -11.03 -4.73 5.53
N ALA A 76 -10.24 -3.70 5.81
CA ALA A 76 -10.62 -2.30 5.61
C ALA A 76 -9.94 -1.72 4.37
N GLY A 77 -10.71 -1.45 3.31
CA GLY A 77 -10.23 -0.71 2.15
C GLY A 77 -9.93 0.75 2.46
N ARG A 78 -9.01 1.36 1.72
CA ARG A 78 -8.62 2.77 1.87
C ARG A 78 -9.34 3.66 0.88
N SER A 79 -9.84 4.80 1.36
CA SER A 79 -10.50 5.82 0.54
C SER A 79 -10.08 7.22 0.95
N HIS A 80 -10.24 8.17 0.02
CA HIS A 80 -9.91 9.58 0.18
C HIS A 80 -11.11 10.44 -0.21
N ASP A 81 -11.41 11.48 0.55
CA ASP A 81 -12.41 12.49 0.19
C ASP A 81 -11.72 13.49 -0.74
N ALA A 82 -12.00 13.39 -2.04
CA ALA A 82 -11.21 14.03 -3.06
C ALA A 82 -12.04 14.56 -4.25
N LEU A 83 -11.52 15.62 -4.87
CA LEU A 83 -11.81 16.00 -6.24
C LEU A 83 -10.70 15.45 -7.13
N ALA A 84 -11.06 14.74 -8.19
CA ALA A 84 -10.16 14.31 -9.25
C ALA A 84 -10.56 14.96 -10.58
N VAL A 85 -9.58 15.42 -11.35
CA VAL A 85 -9.75 15.87 -12.73
C VAL A 85 -8.83 15.04 -13.60
N GLU A 86 -9.40 14.35 -14.57
CA GLU A 86 -8.70 13.45 -15.46
C GLU A 86 -8.83 13.91 -16.91
N TRP A 87 -7.69 14.11 -17.55
CA TRP A 87 -7.59 14.37 -18.98
C TRP A 87 -6.96 13.17 -19.68
N ASN A 88 -7.64 12.68 -20.72
CA ASN A 88 -7.19 11.55 -21.53
C ASN A 88 -7.22 11.93 -23.01
N LYS A 89 -6.10 11.77 -23.70
CA LYS A 89 -6.03 11.95 -25.16
C LYS A 89 -5.01 10.99 -25.74
N ASN A 90 -5.43 10.21 -26.75
CA ASN A 90 -4.60 9.19 -27.38
C ASN A 90 -4.00 8.22 -26.34
N ASN A 91 -2.67 8.19 -26.27
CA ASN A 91 -1.92 7.30 -25.36
C ASN A 91 -1.53 7.97 -24.03
N THR A 92 -2.01 9.20 -23.76
CA THR A 92 -1.59 10.00 -22.61
C THR A 92 -2.78 10.26 -21.70
N SER A 93 -2.57 10.07 -20.39
CA SER A 93 -3.49 10.50 -19.35
C SER A 93 -2.78 11.37 -18.32
N VAL A 94 -3.49 12.38 -17.84
CA VAL A 94 -3.08 13.20 -16.69
C VAL A 94 -4.25 13.22 -15.72
N ILE A 95 -4.02 12.80 -14.49
CA ILE A 95 -5.01 12.92 -13.44
C ILE A 95 -4.45 13.75 -12.29
N THR A 96 -5.25 14.68 -11.82
CA THR A 96 -4.93 15.54 -10.68
C THR A 96 -5.93 15.30 -9.57
N TYR A 97 -5.46 15.12 -8.35
CA TYR A 97 -6.28 15.00 -7.15
C TYR A 97 -6.04 16.17 -6.21
N ALA A 98 -7.12 16.67 -5.61
CA ALA A 98 -7.10 17.50 -4.41
C ALA A 98 -7.95 16.80 -3.35
N ALA A 99 -7.33 16.39 -2.25
CA ALA A 99 -8.03 15.70 -1.17
C ALA A 99 -7.81 16.41 0.17
N PHE A 100 -8.82 16.31 1.04
CA PHE A 100 -8.81 16.89 2.38
C PHE A 100 -9.23 15.84 3.41
N ASN A 101 -8.63 15.92 4.60
CA ASN A 101 -8.95 15.02 5.68
C ASN A 101 -9.00 15.79 6.99
N GLN A 102 -10.11 15.71 7.69
CA GLN A 102 -10.30 16.34 9.00
C GLN A 102 -9.76 15.48 10.15
N ASN A 103 -9.45 14.22 9.92
CA ASN A 103 -8.99 13.29 10.96
C ASN A 103 -7.61 13.62 11.52
N TYR A 104 -6.84 14.50 10.86
CA TYR A 104 -5.59 15.00 11.43
C TYR A 104 -5.78 15.63 12.82
N LYS A 105 -6.96 16.16 13.11
CA LYS A 105 -7.34 16.67 14.43
C LYS A 105 -7.55 15.56 15.44
N ASN A 106 -8.07 14.42 14.99
CA ASN A 106 -8.46 13.32 15.86
C ASN A 106 -7.28 12.50 16.37
N ASN A 107 -6.15 12.47 15.65
CA ASN A 107 -4.93 11.84 16.15
C ASN A 107 -4.45 12.44 17.47
N ASN A 108 -4.82 13.68 17.74
CA ASN A 108 -4.47 14.39 18.95
C ASN A 108 -5.47 14.17 20.11
N LEU A 109 -6.63 13.59 19.82
CA LEU A 109 -7.72 13.45 20.79
C LEU A 109 -7.80 12.04 21.39
N ASN A 110 -6.83 11.14 21.10
CA ASN A 110 -6.89 9.74 21.56
C ASN A 110 -8.28 9.13 21.37
N VAL A 111 -8.94 9.45 20.26
CA VAL A 111 -10.24 8.85 19.94
C VAL A 111 -9.96 7.38 19.68
N ASN A 112 -10.26 6.56 20.65
CA ASN A 112 -10.24 5.11 20.54
C ASN A 112 -11.23 4.70 19.46
N ASN A 113 -10.75 4.57 18.23
CA ASN A 113 -11.45 3.83 17.21
C ASN A 113 -11.10 2.34 17.41
N PRO A 114 -12.02 1.51 17.93
CA PRO A 114 -11.75 0.10 18.20
C PRO A 114 -11.30 -0.66 16.94
N ILE A 115 -11.82 -0.29 15.78
CA ILE A 115 -11.40 -0.82 14.49
C ILE A 115 -9.98 -0.31 14.16
N GLY A 116 -9.71 0.96 14.43
CA GLY A 116 -8.40 1.57 14.19
C GLY A 116 -7.27 0.97 15.02
N GLN A 117 -7.55 0.48 16.22
CA GLN A 117 -6.52 -0.14 17.07
C GLN A 117 -5.93 -1.41 16.47
N PHE A 118 -6.73 -2.18 15.69
CA PHE A 118 -6.26 -3.41 15.06
C PHE A 118 -5.62 -3.19 13.69
N PHE A 119 -6.03 -2.14 12.97
CA PHE A 119 -5.75 -1.99 11.54
C PHE A 119 -5.14 -0.64 11.15
N THR A 120 -5.09 0.33 12.07
CA THR A 120 -4.42 1.59 11.79
C THR A 120 -2.97 1.47 12.24
N PRO A 121 -1.99 1.62 11.33
CA PRO A 121 -0.60 1.68 11.71
C PRO A 121 -0.40 2.77 12.77
N THR A 122 0.31 2.46 13.85
CA THR A 122 0.58 3.41 14.95
C THR A 122 1.29 4.67 14.47
N ASP A 123 1.97 4.58 13.33
CA ASP A 123 2.76 5.66 12.74
C ASP A 123 2.04 6.37 11.58
N ALA A 124 0.81 5.94 11.22
CA ALA A 124 0.04 6.58 10.15
C ALA A 124 -0.43 7.96 10.61
N GLN A 125 0.10 9.00 9.97
CA GLN A 125 -0.31 10.38 10.19
C GLN A 125 -1.26 10.79 9.06
N PRO A 126 -2.55 11.08 9.33
CA PRO A 126 -3.44 11.57 8.30
C PRO A 126 -2.97 12.95 7.84
N TYR A 127 -2.95 13.14 6.53
CA TYR A 127 -2.69 14.47 5.98
C TYR A 127 -3.87 15.42 6.27
N GLN A 128 -3.60 16.71 6.36
CA GLN A 128 -4.61 17.75 6.33
C GLN A 128 -5.12 17.99 4.91
N HIS A 129 -4.18 18.06 3.96
CA HIS A 129 -4.47 18.19 2.53
C HIS A 129 -3.48 17.39 1.69
N LEU A 130 -3.94 17.01 0.52
CA LEU A 130 -3.16 16.30 -0.49
C LEU A 130 -3.39 16.95 -1.84
N GLN A 131 -2.31 17.26 -2.57
CA GLN A 131 -2.32 17.56 -3.99
C GLN A 131 -1.46 16.54 -4.70
N LEU A 132 -2.00 15.95 -5.76
CA LEU A 132 -1.31 14.92 -6.52
C LEU A 132 -1.55 15.13 -8.01
N ILE A 133 -0.48 14.98 -8.80
CA ILE A 133 -0.54 14.92 -10.26
C ILE A 133 0.11 13.61 -10.68
N HIS A 134 -0.60 12.84 -11.48
CA HIS A 134 -0.09 11.62 -12.09
C HIS A 134 -0.21 11.72 -13.61
N PHE A 135 0.94 11.71 -14.27
CA PHE A 135 1.06 11.63 -15.73
C PHE A 135 1.35 10.17 -16.10
N LYS A 136 0.68 9.66 -17.12
CA LYS A 136 0.93 8.34 -17.69
C LYS A 136 0.92 8.40 -19.20
N HIS A 137 1.93 7.81 -19.85
CA HIS A 137 1.99 7.68 -21.29
C HIS A 137 2.20 6.23 -21.69
N GLN A 138 1.28 5.71 -22.50
CA GLN A 138 1.31 4.35 -23.03
C GLN A 138 2.25 4.29 -24.23
N LEU A 139 3.36 3.58 -24.09
CA LEU A 139 4.37 3.39 -25.15
C LEU A 139 3.94 2.29 -26.14
N SER A 140 3.23 1.28 -25.63
CA SER A 140 2.66 0.17 -26.40
C SER A 140 1.43 -0.39 -25.67
N LYS A 141 0.76 -1.37 -26.22
CA LYS A 141 -0.38 -2.04 -25.55
C LYS A 141 0.00 -2.66 -24.20
N THR A 142 1.27 -2.92 -23.96
CA THR A 142 1.78 -3.65 -22.79
C THR A 142 2.88 -2.91 -22.02
N SER A 143 3.18 -1.66 -22.39
CA SER A 143 4.26 -0.90 -21.77
C SER A 143 3.89 0.56 -21.62
N TYR A 144 4.16 1.13 -20.46
CA TYR A 144 3.95 2.54 -20.17
C TYR A 144 5.04 3.11 -19.25
N PHE A 145 5.16 4.41 -19.25
CA PHE A 145 5.84 5.13 -18.18
C PHE A 145 4.89 6.12 -17.50
N SER A 146 5.18 6.44 -16.25
CA SER A 146 4.41 7.41 -15.47
C SER A 146 5.33 8.31 -14.65
N ILE A 147 4.80 9.50 -14.31
CA ILE A 147 5.42 10.45 -13.38
C ILE A 147 4.36 10.81 -12.34
N LEU A 148 4.77 10.78 -11.08
CA LEU A 148 3.93 11.15 -9.94
C LEU A 148 4.56 12.35 -9.23
N LEU A 149 3.77 13.38 -8.98
CA LEU A 149 4.09 14.51 -8.12
C LEU A 149 3.05 14.58 -7.02
N ASN A 150 3.47 14.53 -5.78
CA ASN A 150 2.58 14.56 -4.63
C ASN A 150 3.08 15.54 -3.59
N ASN A 151 2.16 16.30 -2.99
CA ASN A 151 2.39 17.16 -1.84
C ASN A 151 1.38 16.83 -0.75
N LEU A 152 1.87 16.46 0.43
CA LEU A 152 1.08 16.18 1.61
C LEU A 152 1.32 17.27 2.66
N GLY A 153 0.27 17.93 3.11
CA GLY A 153 0.34 18.84 4.23
C GLY A 153 -0.03 18.13 5.53
N TYR A 154 0.83 18.21 6.52
CA TYR A 154 0.61 17.69 7.88
C TYR A 154 0.55 18.84 8.86
N ARG A 155 -0.39 18.77 9.80
CA ARG A 155 -0.56 19.77 10.82
C ARG A 155 -0.79 19.11 12.19
N ASN A 156 -0.13 19.63 13.20
CA ASN A 156 -0.35 19.23 14.59
C ASN A 156 -0.90 20.43 15.38
N ASP A 157 -2.20 20.45 15.61
CA ASP A 157 -2.89 21.56 16.29
C ASP A 157 -2.67 21.57 17.82
N LEU A 158 -2.01 20.54 18.38
CA LEU A 158 -1.63 20.55 19.81
C LEU A 158 -0.42 21.44 20.11
N LEU A 159 0.34 21.81 19.09
CA LEU A 159 1.49 22.68 19.27
C LEU A 159 1.04 24.14 19.29
N PRO A 160 1.58 24.99 20.23
CA PRO A 160 1.23 26.41 20.31
C PRO A 160 1.41 27.18 19.00
N ASP A 161 2.41 26.77 18.19
CA ASP A 161 2.73 27.34 16.88
C ASP A 161 2.37 26.36 15.78
N ALA A 162 1.13 25.87 15.78
CA ALA A 162 0.68 24.87 14.80
C ALA A 162 0.95 25.32 13.35
N LYS A 163 1.96 24.73 12.72
CA LYS A 163 2.34 24.97 11.32
C LYS A 163 2.04 23.75 10.47
N THR A 164 1.62 23.98 9.25
CA THR A 164 1.51 22.92 8.27
C THR A 164 2.90 22.60 7.70
N HIS A 165 3.32 21.37 7.85
CA HIS A 165 4.54 20.83 7.25
C HIS A 165 4.20 20.11 5.95
N ASN A 166 4.96 20.37 4.90
CA ASN A 166 4.72 19.80 3.60
C ASN A 166 5.79 18.76 3.25
N LEU A 167 5.34 17.57 2.87
CA LEU A 167 6.15 16.48 2.35
C LEU A 167 5.85 16.31 0.87
N GLN A 168 6.86 16.49 0.02
CA GLN A 168 6.76 16.28 -1.43
C GLN A 168 7.34 14.92 -1.79
N THR A 169 6.69 14.23 -2.74
CA THR A 169 7.19 13.01 -3.35
C THR A 169 7.17 13.15 -4.87
N LEU A 170 8.33 12.95 -5.49
CA LEU A 170 8.49 12.82 -6.93
C LEU A 170 8.70 11.33 -7.25
N GLY A 171 7.94 10.80 -8.20
CA GLY A 171 8.05 9.41 -8.65
C GLY A 171 8.17 9.31 -10.17
N MET A 172 8.94 8.32 -10.63
CA MET A 172 9.05 7.92 -12.03
C MET A 172 8.94 6.40 -12.09
N ASN A 173 8.09 5.90 -12.99
CA ASN A 173 7.85 4.46 -13.13
C ASN A 173 7.89 4.06 -14.61
N TYR A 174 8.38 2.87 -14.86
CA TYR A 174 8.26 2.18 -16.15
C TYR A 174 7.76 0.76 -15.92
N PHE A 175 6.74 0.35 -16.65
CA PHE A 175 6.23 -1.00 -16.67
C PHE A 175 6.19 -1.49 -18.11
N GLY A 176 6.69 -2.71 -18.33
CA GLY A 176 6.75 -3.26 -19.67
C GLY A 176 6.61 -4.76 -19.73
N LYS A 177 5.96 -5.22 -20.83
CA LYS A 177 5.92 -6.63 -21.21
C LYS A 177 6.18 -6.75 -22.69
N LYS A 178 7.13 -7.62 -23.07
CA LYS A 178 7.45 -7.93 -24.46
C LYS A 178 7.75 -9.43 -24.59
N ASN A 179 6.97 -10.13 -25.41
CA ASN A 179 7.04 -11.58 -25.55
C ASN A 179 6.88 -12.29 -24.20
N ALA A 180 7.85 -13.14 -23.83
CA ALA A 180 7.89 -13.84 -22.55
C ALA A 180 8.43 -12.99 -21.38
N TRP A 181 9.00 -11.81 -21.64
CA TRP A 181 9.60 -10.94 -20.64
C TRP A 181 8.61 -9.91 -20.11
N ASN A 182 8.63 -9.68 -18.82
CA ASN A 182 7.96 -8.56 -18.16
C ASN A 182 8.89 -7.95 -17.11
N GLY A 183 8.67 -6.68 -16.77
CA GLY A 183 9.47 -6.03 -15.76
C GLY A 183 8.97 -4.64 -15.44
N HIS A 184 9.46 -4.11 -14.34
CA HIS A 184 9.23 -2.75 -13.95
C HIS A 184 10.52 -2.12 -13.39
N PHE A 185 10.52 -0.79 -13.43
CA PHE A 185 11.46 0.04 -12.71
C PHE A 185 10.69 1.21 -12.10
N SER A 186 10.94 1.50 -10.82
CA SER A 186 10.32 2.61 -10.09
C SER A 186 11.38 3.34 -9.27
N SER A 187 11.31 4.66 -9.27
CA SER A 187 12.17 5.53 -8.48
C SER A 187 11.34 6.64 -7.86
N TYR A 188 11.52 6.87 -6.56
CA TYR A 188 10.84 7.91 -5.82
C TYR A 188 11.83 8.70 -4.96
N TYR A 189 11.60 10.00 -4.84
CA TYR A 189 12.35 10.88 -3.95
C TYR A 189 11.41 11.70 -3.10
N GLN A 190 11.69 11.79 -1.80
CA GLN A 190 10.93 12.56 -0.82
C GLN A 190 11.76 13.71 -0.28
N MET A 191 11.14 14.90 -0.25
CA MET A 191 11.73 16.14 0.25
C MET A 191 10.72 16.96 1.05
N GLY A 192 11.19 18.04 1.68
CA GLY A 192 10.35 18.91 2.52
C GLY A 192 10.43 18.53 3.99
N LYS A 193 9.31 18.42 4.67
CA LYS A 193 9.21 18.10 6.10
C LYS A 193 8.15 17.04 6.36
N ASN A 194 8.44 16.09 7.24
CA ASN A 194 7.46 15.11 7.71
C ASN A 194 6.45 15.76 8.71
N ALA A 195 5.52 14.95 9.21
CA ALA A 195 4.49 15.40 10.14
C ALA A 195 5.06 16.01 11.45
N GLN A 196 6.23 15.57 11.90
CA GLN A 196 6.95 16.06 13.07
C GLN A 196 7.75 17.34 12.80
N GLY A 197 7.77 17.82 11.55
CA GLY A 197 8.54 19.00 11.13
C GLY A 197 10.02 18.72 10.84
N THR A 198 10.45 17.46 10.90
CA THR A 198 11.80 17.03 10.55
C THR A 198 12.02 17.12 9.05
N LYS A 199 13.14 17.69 8.63
CA LYS A 199 13.52 17.76 7.21
C LYS A 199 13.64 16.35 6.61
N LYS A 200 13.11 16.16 5.41
CA LYS A 200 13.10 14.86 4.70
C LYS A 200 14.04 14.91 3.48
N SER A 201 14.84 13.85 3.32
CA SER A 201 15.64 13.62 2.11
C SER A 201 15.80 12.11 1.96
N ALA A 202 14.85 11.46 1.29
CA ALA A 202 14.75 10.00 1.26
C ALA A 202 14.39 9.51 -0.14
N TYR A 203 14.79 8.29 -0.47
CA TYR A 203 14.50 7.72 -1.79
C TYR A 203 14.17 6.23 -1.73
N LEU A 204 13.41 5.80 -2.75
CA LEU A 204 13.10 4.41 -3.04
C LEU A 204 13.51 4.11 -4.48
N LEU A 205 14.17 2.98 -4.67
CA LEU A 205 14.47 2.38 -5.97
C LEU A 205 13.91 0.97 -5.99
N SER A 206 13.21 0.60 -7.04
CA SER A 206 12.62 -0.72 -7.20
C SER A 206 12.77 -1.20 -8.63
N GLY A 207 13.07 -2.47 -8.81
CA GLY A 207 13.11 -3.07 -10.13
C GLY A 207 12.88 -4.57 -10.08
N SER A 208 12.20 -5.10 -11.09
CA SER A 208 12.08 -6.54 -11.28
C SER A 208 12.09 -6.91 -12.76
N LEU A 209 12.54 -8.13 -13.02
CA LEU A 209 12.52 -8.76 -14.33
C LEU A 209 11.89 -10.14 -14.19
N GLY A 210 10.86 -10.41 -14.97
CA GLY A 210 10.15 -11.69 -15.02
C GLY A 210 10.23 -12.32 -16.40
N TYR A 211 10.19 -13.65 -16.41
CA TYR A 211 10.20 -14.47 -17.61
C TYR A 211 9.16 -15.57 -17.54
N GLN A 212 8.35 -15.66 -18.58
CA GLN A 212 7.38 -16.75 -18.75
C GLN A 212 8.11 -17.99 -19.29
N VAL A 213 8.51 -18.88 -18.39
CA VAL A 213 9.27 -20.10 -18.72
C VAL A 213 8.43 -21.08 -19.55
N ALA A 214 7.16 -21.22 -19.19
CA ALA A 214 6.16 -21.99 -19.89
C ALA A 214 4.78 -21.33 -19.71
N LYS A 215 3.76 -21.72 -20.49
CA LYS A 215 2.41 -21.15 -20.33
C LYS A 215 1.91 -21.10 -18.87
N PRO A 216 2.10 -22.15 -18.04
CA PRO A 216 1.65 -22.10 -16.65
C PRO A 216 2.65 -21.45 -15.68
N LEU A 217 3.92 -21.24 -16.05
CA LEU A 217 5.01 -20.90 -15.10
C LEU A 217 5.68 -19.58 -15.45
N ASN A 218 5.66 -18.64 -14.50
CA ASN A 218 6.42 -17.40 -14.55
C ASN A 218 7.42 -17.36 -13.38
N ILE A 219 8.64 -16.92 -13.65
CA ILE A 219 9.67 -16.64 -12.66
C ILE A 219 10.03 -15.16 -12.74
N SER A 220 10.23 -14.50 -11.59
CA SER A 220 10.76 -13.14 -11.56
C SER A 220 11.78 -12.98 -10.45
N ILE A 221 12.75 -12.11 -10.70
CA ILE A 221 13.76 -11.65 -9.73
C ILE A 221 13.65 -10.13 -9.62
N GLY A 222 13.82 -9.61 -8.42
CA GLY A 222 13.75 -8.18 -8.20
C GLY A 222 14.41 -7.74 -6.92
N ALA A 223 14.49 -6.42 -6.76
CA ALA A 223 14.97 -5.78 -5.56
C ALA A 223 14.24 -4.45 -5.32
N ASP A 224 14.00 -4.15 -4.05
CA ASP A 224 13.45 -2.90 -3.55
C ASP A 224 14.44 -2.31 -2.54
N TYR A 225 14.88 -1.09 -2.77
CA TYR A 225 15.72 -0.36 -1.83
C TYR A 225 14.99 0.89 -1.33
N LEU A 226 14.79 0.97 -0.03
CA LEU A 226 14.25 2.13 0.67
C LEU A 226 15.34 2.70 1.56
N SER A 227 15.71 3.95 1.37
CA SER A 227 16.72 4.63 2.17
C SER A 227 16.29 4.71 3.64
N GLY A 228 17.25 4.79 4.55
CA GLY A 228 17.03 4.83 5.99
C GLY A 228 18.02 5.73 6.72
N ASP A 229 17.82 5.80 8.03
CA ASP A 229 18.70 6.49 8.96
C ASP A 229 19.47 5.47 9.80
N ASP A 230 20.75 5.73 10.06
CA ASP A 230 21.52 4.97 11.04
C ASP A 230 20.86 5.09 12.43
N THR A 231 20.83 4.00 13.20
CA THR A 231 20.13 4.00 14.50
C THR A 231 20.73 4.93 15.54
N ASN A 232 21.99 5.35 15.37
CA ASN A 232 22.70 6.31 16.21
C ASN A 232 22.78 7.73 15.61
N LYS A 233 22.03 8.01 14.53
CA LYS A 233 22.00 9.31 13.87
C LYS A 233 21.48 10.39 14.79
N THR A 234 22.15 11.55 14.79
CA THR A 234 21.86 12.69 15.67
C THR A 234 21.46 13.97 14.91
N ASP A 235 21.63 14.00 13.58
CA ASP A 235 21.22 15.17 12.81
C ASP A 235 19.68 15.26 12.67
N ASN A 236 19.18 16.44 12.28
CA ASN A 236 17.74 16.68 12.15
C ASN A 236 17.27 16.53 10.69
N ILE A 237 17.77 15.50 10.00
CA ILE A 237 17.35 15.14 8.64
C ILE A 237 16.93 13.67 8.64
N SER A 238 15.70 13.37 8.23
CA SER A 238 15.27 11.99 8.05
C SER A 238 15.54 11.53 6.62
N ASN A 239 16.36 10.50 6.48
CA ASN A 239 16.60 9.81 5.20
C ASN A 239 15.77 8.54 5.07
N SER A 240 14.93 8.22 6.04
CA SER A 240 14.06 7.05 5.99
C SER A 240 12.90 7.31 5.03
N PHE A 241 12.80 6.50 3.96
CA PHE A 241 11.71 6.60 3.00
C PHE A 241 10.39 6.15 3.63
N ASP A 242 9.32 6.90 3.37
CA ASP A 242 7.97 6.59 3.81
C ASP A 242 7.12 6.19 2.58
N PRO A 243 6.68 4.92 2.46
CA PRO A 243 5.84 4.48 1.34
C PRO A 243 4.39 4.99 1.42
N LEU A 244 4.09 5.94 2.28
CA LEU A 244 2.83 6.71 2.39
C LEU A 244 1.58 5.81 2.47
N TYR A 245 0.70 5.94 1.48
CA TYR A 245 -0.60 5.24 1.40
C TYR A 245 -0.55 4.03 0.47
N GLY A 246 0.63 3.44 0.29
CA GLY A 246 0.83 2.24 -0.53
C GLY A 246 0.22 0.98 0.08
N THR A 247 0.14 -0.07 -0.73
CA THR A 247 -0.24 -1.43 -0.32
C THR A 247 1.02 -2.20 0.05
N HIS A 248 1.57 -1.96 1.24
CA HIS A 248 2.90 -2.43 1.63
C HIS A 248 3.00 -3.95 1.72
N HIS A 249 1.94 -4.65 2.13
CA HIS A 249 1.84 -6.12 2.15
C HIS A 249 2.16 -6.78 0.79
N LYS A 250 1.94 -6.07 -0.31
CA LYS A 250 2.21 -6.56 -1.68
C LYS A 250 3.70 -6.75 -1.96
N PHE A 251 4.58 -6.10 -1.19
CA PHE A 251 6.00 -5.95 -1.53
C PHE A 251 6.96 -6.65 -0.58
N TYR A 252 6.94 -6.37 0.70
CA TYR A 252 8.02 -6.64 1.65
C TYR A 252 7.76 -7.89 2.51
N GLY A 253 7.30 -8.99 1.87
CA GLY A 253 6.90 -10.24 2.53
C GLY A 253 5.49 -10.22 3.10
N PHE A 254 4.84 -11.40 3.18
CA PHE A 254 3.45 -11.51 3.63
C PHE A 254 3.29 -11.59 5.15
N MET A 255 4.39 -11.76 5.90
CA MET A 255 4.37 -11.71 7.36
C MET A 255 4.42 -10.27 7.90
N ASP A 256 4.45 -9.25 7.02
CA ASP A 256 4.32 -7.83 7.35
C ASP A 256 5.33 -7.32 8.40
N TYR A 257 6.57 -7.81 8.37
CA TYR A 257 7.62 -7.36 9.29
C TYR A 257 8.06 -5.91 9.02
N PHE A 258 7.77 -5.36 7.83
CA PHE A 258 8.25 -4.05 7.40
C PHE A 258 7.10 -3.21 6.84
N TYR A 259 7.00 -1.93 7.25
CA TYR A 259 6.09 -0.88 6.76
C TYR A 259 4.57 -1.10 6.97
N VAL A 260 4.11 -2.29 7.29
CA VAL A 260 2.69 -2.56 7.57
C VAL A 260 2.42 -2.40 9.06
N GLY A 261 2.42 -1.15 9.55
CA GLY A 261 2.25 -0.88 10.98
C GLY A 261 3.35 -1.41 11.89
N ASN A 262 4.46 -1.88 11.31
CA ASN A 262 5.57 -2.52 11.99
C ASN A 262 6.84 -1.69 11.88
N ALA A 263 7.05 -0.81 12.85
CA ALA A 263 8.25 0.02 12.93
C ALA A 263 9.53 -0.84 13.01
N HIS A 264 10.61 -0.37 12.35
CA HIS A 264 11.94 -0.99 12.35
C HIS A 264 13.04 0.07 12.49
N LYS A 265 12.81 1.04 13.37
CA LYS A 265 13.72 2.13 13.75
C LYS A 265 14.20 2.99 12.57
N ASN A 266 13.41 3.11 11.52
CA ASN A 266 13.68 3.95 10.36
C ASN A 266 14.98 3.61 9.58
N VAL A 267 15.54 2.41 9.74
CA VAL A 267 16.79 2.01 9.08
C VAL A 267 16.65 1.75 7.58
N GLY A 268 15.45 1.94 7.02
CA GLY A 268 15.18 1.59 5.63
C GLY A 268 15.23 0.09 5.38
N LEU A 269 15.16 -0.31 4.11
CA LEU A 269 15.09 -1.71 3.73
C LEU A 269 15.75 -1.93 2.36
N LEU A 270 16.53 -3.00 2.25
CA LEU A 270 16.83 -3.65 0.97
C LEU A 270 16.16 -5.02 1.01
N ASP A 271 15.17 -5.22 0.14
CA ASP A 271 14.51 -6.50 -0.11
C ASP A 271 14.95 -7.04 -1.47
N THR A 272 15.62 -8.17 -1.49
CA THR A 272 15.90 -8.90 -2.74
C THR A 272 15.04 -10.14 -2.79
N HIS A 273 14.34 -10.37 -3.92
CA HIS A 273 13.34 -11.41 -3.97
C HIS A 273 13.33 -12.20 -5.27
N VAL A 274 12.90 -13.45 -5.16
CA VAL A 274 12.53 -14.31 -6.29
C VAL A 274 11.08 -14.71 -6.10
N LYS A 275 10.28 -14.61 -7.18
CA LYS A 275 8.85 -14.95 -7.17
C LYS A 275 8.56 -15.95 -8.28
N LEU A 276 7.89 -17.05 -7.92
CA LEU A 276 7.40 -18.06 -8.83
C LEU A 276 5.88 -18.04 -8.80
N SER A 277 5.25 -18.07 -9.95
CA SER A 277 3.80 -18.23 -10.06
C SER A 277 3.44 -19.26 -11.11
N ALA A 278 2.55 -20.19 -10.76
CA ALA A 278 2.15 -21.28 -11.63
C ALA A 278 0.62 -21.37 -11.71
N LYS A 279 0.07 -21.33 -12.93
CA LYS A 279 -1.34 -21.65 -13.18
C LYS A 279 -1.43 -23.15 -13.47
N VAL A 280 -1.58 -23.95 -12.41
CA VAL A 280 -1.56 -25.44 -12.50
C VAL A 280 -2.78 -25.98 -13.24
N SER A 281 -3.95 -25.35 -13.08
CA SER A 281 -5.18 -25.66 -13.80
C SER A 281 -6.00 -24.40 -14.07
N PRO A 282 -7.12 -24.46 -14.81
CA PRO A 282 -8.02 -23.32 -14.96
C PRO A 282 -8.52 -22.74 -13.60
N SER A 283 -8.61 -23.60 -12.59
CA SER A 283 -9.13 -23.22 -11.27
C SER A 283 -8.04 -23.04 -10.21
N LEU A 284 -6.80 -23.50 -10.39
CA LEU A 284 -5.76 -23.52 -9.38
C LEU A 284 -4.53 -22.72 -9.78
N ASN A 285 -4.18 -21.73 -8.98
CA ASN A 285 -2.93 -20.99 -9.05
C ASN A 285 -2.10 -21.27 -7.80
N LEU A 286 -0.78 -21.42 -7.96
CA LEU A 286 0.19 -21.55 -6.87
C LEU A 286 1.22 -20.44 -6.98
N GLY A 287 1.72 -20.00 -5.84
CA GLY A 287 2.79 -19.01 -5.74
C GLY A 287 3.83 -19.43 -4.72
N LEU A 288 5.06 -19.03 -4.98
CA LEU A 288 6.17 -19.09 -4.02
C LEU A 288 6.98 -17.81 -4.17
N ASN A 289 7.08 -17.04 -3.09
CA ASN A 289 7.99 -15.91 -3.01
C ASN A 289 9.09 -16.23 -1.99
N THR A 290 10.29 -15.78 -2.25
CA THR A 290 11.37 -15.78 -1.28
C THR A 290 12.01 -14.40 -1.22
N HIS A 291 12.28 -13.93 -0.03
CA HIS A 291 12.80 -12.61 0.26
C HIS A 291 14.05 -12.72 1.13
N LEU A 292 15.08 -11.91 0.81
CA LEU A 292 16.24 -11.69 1.68
C LEU A 292 16.24 -10.21 2.05
N PHE A 293 16.15 -9.95 3.36
CA PHE A 293 16.01 -8.60 3.89
C PHE A 293 17.29 -8.09 4.54
N TYR A 294 17.64 -6.86 4.21
CA TYR A 294 18.75 -6.12 4.79
C TYR A 294 18.29 -4.71 5.19
N SER A 295 18.88 -4.13 6.22
CA SER A 295 18.67 -2.71 6.53
C SER A 295 19.30 -1.83 5.45
N GLY A 296 18.62 -0.74 5.08
CA GLY A 296 19.13 0.28 4.16
C GLY A 296 20.21 1.17 4.77
N ALA A 297 20.27 1.24 6.10
CA ALA A 297 21.25 2.02 6.87
C ALA A 297 21.89 1.16 7.97
N ASN A 298 22.88 1.71 8.68
CA ASN A 298 23.63 0.98 9.71
C ASN A 298 22.81 0.82 10.99
N ILE A 299 22.98 -0.35 11.63
CA ILE A 299 22.35 -0.66 12.90
C ILE A 299 23.44 -0.65 13.98
N TYR A 300 23.27 0.19 14.99
CA TYR A 300 24.14 0.24 16.17
C TYR A 300 23.33 -0.09 17.43
N ASN A 301 23.85 -0.99 18.23
CA ASN A 301 23.40 -1.24 19.60
C ASN A 301 24.50 -0.69 20.53
N ASN A 302 24.26 0.48 21.11
CA ASN A 302 25.30 1.31 21.70
C ASN A 302 26.43 1.52 20.64
N ASP A 303 27.67 1.25 20.98
CA ASP A 303 28.83 1.40 20.09
C ASP A 303 29.07 0.19 19.16
N LYS A 304 28.34 -0.90 19.34
CA LYS A 304 28.50 -2.13 18.55
C LYS A 304 27.65 -2.04 17.27
N LYS A 305 28.31 -2.07 16.11
CA LYS A 305 27.63 -2.24 14.81
C LYS A 305 27.12 -3.66 14.68
N LEU A 306 25.81 -3.80 14.39
CA LEU A 306 25.16 -5.08 14.09
C LEU A 306 25.19 -5.35 12.57
N SER A 307 24.90 -6.60 12.22
CA SER A 307 24.75 -7.00 10.80
C SER A 307 23.58 -6.28 10.15
N SER A 308 23.75 -5.88 8.89
CA SER A 308 22.63 -5.37 8.07
C SER A 308 21.63 -6.47 7.69
N TYR A 309 22.01 -7.74 7.67
CA TYR A 309 21.11 -8.83 7.35
C TYR A 309 20.04 -8.99 8.44
N LEU A 310 18.77 -8.93 8.03
CA LEU A 310 17.63 -8.96 8.93
C LEU A 310 16.93 -10.32 8.96
N GLY A 311 17.08 -11.11 7.90
CA GLY A 311 16.49 -12.44 7.80
C GLY A 311 15.96 -12.76 6.40
N ASN A 312 15.31 -13.90 6.30
CA ASN A 312 14.64 -14.32 5.07
C ASN A 312 13.20 -14.79 5.35
N GLU A 313 12.34 -14.58 4.35
CA GLU A 313 10.95 -15.00 4.37
C GLU A 313 10.64 -15.87 3.16
N TRP A 314 9.77 -16.86 3.36
CA TRP A 314 9.27 -17.75 2.33
C TRP A 314 7.75 -17.77 2.41
N ASP A 315 7.09 -17.45 1.29
CA ASP A 315 5.64 -17.34 1.18
C ASP A 315 5.11 -18.33 0.15
N PHE A 316 4.41 -19.32 0.62
CA PHE A 316 3.65 -20.26 -0.22
C PHE A 316 2.21 -19.81 -0.29
N THR A 317 1.65 -19.70 -1.50
CA THR A 317 0.27 -19.26 -1.69
C THR A 317 -0.46 -20.18 -2.64
N PHE A 318 -1.78 -20.27 -2.46
CA PHE A 318 -2.67 -20.89 -3.41
C PHE A 318 -3.94 -20.06 -3.61
N GLY A 319 -4.50 -20.15 -4.82
CA GLY A 319 -5.81 -19.58 -5.14
C GLY A 319 -6.61 -20.61 -5.93
N TYR A 320 -7.78 -20.97 -5.40
CA TYR A 320 -8.67 -21.94 -6.00
C TYR A 320 -10.05 -21.33 -6.31
N ASN A 321 -10.42 -21.30 -7.59
CA ASN A 321 -11.75 -20.88 -8.03
C ASN A 321 -12.71 -22.05 -7.87
N VAL A 322 -13.59 -21.98 -6.86
CA VAL A 322 -14.60 -23.02 -6.57
C VAL A 322 -15.70 -22.99 -7.65
N MET A 323 -16.17 -21.80 -7.97
CA MET A 323 -17.16 -21.51 -9.01
C MET A 323 -17.05 -20.03 -9.42
N PRO A 324 -17.76 -19.57 -10.45
CA PRO A 324 -17.78 -18.14 -10.79
C PRO A 324 -18.10 -17.26 -9.57
N ASN A 325 -17.30 -16.24 -9.33
CA ASN A 325 -17.41 -15.29 -8.21
C ASN A 325 -17.20 -15.89 -6.79
N VAL A 326 -16.71 -17.14 -6.68
CA VAL A 326 -16.37 -17.77 -5.40
C VAL A 326 -14.97 -18.36 -5.50
N SER A 327 -14.05 -17.89 -4.65
CA SER A 327 -12.70 -18.42 -4.58
C SER A 327 -12.23 -18.60 -3.14
N ILE A 328 -11.37 -19.59 -2.95
CA ILE A 328 -10.61 -19.79 -1.71
C ILE A 328 -9.17 -19.43 -2.03
N VAL A 329 -8.59 -18.55 -1.24
CA VAL A 329 -7.17 -18.21 -1.29
C VAL A 329 -6.54 -18.46 0.07
N GLY A 330 -5.27 -18.83 0.09
CA GLY A 330 -4.59 -19.07 1.34
C GLY A 330 -3.08 -19.09 1.16
N GLY A 331 -2.38 -19.09 2.27
CA GLY A 331 -0.93 -19.12 2.27
C GLY A 331 -0.36 -19.64 3.58
N TYR A 332 0.88 -20.06 3.49
CA TYR A 332 1.75 -20.37 4.61
C TYR A 332 3.06 -19.63 4.40
N SER A 333 3.43 -18.85 5.38
CA SER A 333 4.69 -18.07 5.37
C SER A 333 5.53 -18.45 6.58
N PHE A 334 6.86 -18.43 6.42
CA PHE A 334 7.76 -18.48 7.54
C PHE A 334 8.93 -17.51 7.38
N PHE A 335 9.42 -17.00 8.49
CA PHE A 335 10.51 -16.05 8.59
C PHE A 335 11.62 -16.57 9.50
N LEU A 336 12.86 -16.53 9.00
CA LEU A 336 14.07 -16.80 9.80
C LEU A 336 14.73 -15.46 10.14
N ASN A 337 14.50 -14.98 11.35
CA ASN A 337 14.97 -13.66 11.78
C ASN A 337 16.37 -13.71 12.42
N THR A 338 17.04 -12.56 12.41
CA THR A 338 18.38 -12.38 12.97
C THR A 338 18.36 -11.60 14.29
N GLU A 339 19.51 -11.58 15.00
CA GLU A 339 19.72 -10.71 16.17
C GLU A 339 19.43 -9.24 15.83
N SER A 340 19.86 -8.78 14.66
CA SER A 340 19.66 -7.40 14.20
C SER A 340 18.17 -7.06 14.08
N LEU A 341 17.36 -7.95 13.49
CA LEU A 341 15.92 -7.72 13.41
C LEU A 341 15.26 -7.72 14.78
N ARG A 342 15.61 -8.68 15.65
CA ARG A 342 15.09 -8.71 17.03
C ARG A 342 15.44 -7.44 17.81
N TYR A 343 16.65 -6.91 17.64
CA TYR A 343 17.04 -5.60 18.20
C TYR A 343 16.18 -4.46 17.68
N LEU A 344 15.99 -4.37 16.34
CA LEU A 344 15.15 -3.32 15.72
C LEU A 344 13.70 -3.37 16.21
N LYS A 345 13.17 -4.57 16.43
CA LYS A 345 11.80 -4.83 16.91
C LYS A 345 11.65 -4.74 18.43
N ASN A 346 12.73 -4.51 19.20
CA ASN A 346 12.74 -4.57 20.66
C ASN A 346 12.23 -5.92 21.21
N LYS A 347 12.60 -7.03 20.56
CA LYS A 347 12.15 -8.40 20.83
C LYS A 347 13.36 -9.36 20.95
N SER A 348 14.34 -9.03 21.79
CA SER A 348 15.61 -9.78 21.91
C SER A 348 15.45 -11.28 22.20
N THR A 349 14.37 -11.68 22.90
CA THR A 349 14.07 -13.07 23.27
C THR A 349 13.15 -13.80 22.30
N ALA A 350 12.76 -13.16 21.18
CA ALA A 350 11.88 -13.80 20.19
C ALA A 350 12.56 -15.02 19.56
N ASN A 351 11.75 -16.06 19.27
CA ASN A 351 12.22 -17.23 18.52
C ASN A 351 12.76 -16.78 17.15
N PRO A 352 13.92 -17.27 16.72
CA PRO A 352 14.43 -17.01 15.37
C PRO A 352 13.50 -17.47 14.24
N TYR A 353 12.75 -18.52 14.46
CA TYR A 353 11.72 -19.01 13.53
C TYR A 353 10.36 -18.46 13.92
N GLN A 354 9.64 -17.89 12.93
CA GLN A 354 8.27 -17.44 13.03
C GLN A 354 7.51 -17.94 11.82
N ASP A 355 6.26 -18.32 11.98
CA ASP A 355 5.40 -18.74 10.86
C ASP A 355 3.99 -18.21 10.99
N TRP A 356 3.28 -18.24 9.88
CA TRP A 356 1.90 -17.78 9.76
C TRP A 356 1.13 -18.53 8.67
N PHE A 357 -0.07 -18.93 9.00
CA PHE A 357 -1.00 -19.57 8.06
C PHE A 357 -2.31 -18.79 8.02
N TRP A 358 -2.86 -18.66 6.81
CA TRP A 358 -4.14 -18.00 6.61
C TRP A 358 -4.94 -18.63 5.47
N VAL A 359 -6.28 -18.51 5.55
CA VAL A 359 -7.22 -18.88 4.50
C VAL A 359 -8.32 -17.84 4.42
N SER A 360 -8.71 -17.47 3.21
CA SER A 360 -9.81 -16.54 2.93
C SER A 360 -10.79 -17.14 1.92
N LEU A 361 -12.07 -17.06 2.21
CA LEU A 361 -13.15 -17.31 1.27
C LEU A 361 -13.64 -15.98 0.70
N ASN A 362 -13.53 -15.83 -0.61
CA ASN A 362 -14.00 -14.64 -1.31
C ASN A 362 -15.28 -14.97 -2.08
N VAL A 363 -16.34 -14.24 -1.78
CA VAL A 363 -17.65 -14.38 -2.42
C VAL A 363 -18.05 -13.03 -2.99
N ASN A 364 -18.12 -12.92 -4.33
CA ASN A 364 -18.36 -11.65 -5.02
C ASN A 364 -19.48 -11.76 -6.07
N PRO A 365 -20.71 -12.10 -5.67
CA PRO A 365 -21.84 -12.26 -6.59
C PRO A 365 -22.37 -10.91 -7.05
N GLN A 366 -22.90 -10.88 -8.28
CA GLN A 366 -23.76 -9.79 -8.71
C GLN A 366 -25.18 -10.03 -8.20
N ILE A 367 -25.60 -9.31 -7.16
CA ILE A 367 -26.90 -9.54 -6.50
C ILE A 367 -28.05 -8.98 -7.33
N LEU A 368 -27.88 -7.79 -7.93
CA LEU A 368 -28.93 -7.13 -8.72
C LEU A 368 -28.33 -6.37 -9.90
N LYS A 369 -28.97 -6.50 -11.07
CA LYS A 369 -28.69 -5.69 -12.24
C LYS A 369 -30.04 -5.26 -12.85
N THR A 370 -30.32 -3.96 -12.84
CA THR A 370 -31.49 -3.36 -13.51
C THR A 370 -31.03 -2.41 -14.61
N LYS A 371 -31.84 -2.33 -15.67
CA LYS A 371 -31.69 -1.27 -16.69
C LYS A 371 -32.90 -0.34 -16.52
N PHE A 372 -32.66 0.94 -16.38
CA PHE A 372 -33.66 1.99 -16.40
C PHE A 372 -33.71 2.64 -17.75
#